data_7cf170eac55dbd54f581b9b96fb6fc5a
#
_entry.id   7cf170eac55dbd54f581b9b96fb6fc5a
#
_cell.length_a   1.000
_cell.length_b   1.000
_cell.length_c   1.000
_cell.angle_alpha   90.00
_cell.angle_beta   90.00
_cell.angle_gamma   90.00
#
_symmetry.space_group_name_H-M   'P 1'
#
loop_
_entity.id
_entity.type
_entity.pdbx_description
1 polymer ?
#
loop_
_entity_poly.entity_id
_entity_poly.type
_entity_poly.pdbx_seq_one_letter_code
_entity_poly.pdbx_strand_id
1 'polypeptide(L)'
;MTIFTGLLLCGFAISNTYAAKFQLEKRQSIGLEFKQFAHSSPSIDHNQDGSLIWQGNYGLSWQNDRGQLANELTIAPIIRYNSQDHERSKVDFKSLSWTKIETNWELRTGIRTISWRTTEAVNLVDIINQADASADIDDEDKLGQAMVNWVWLNDHFSFELLALPFFRERIFPGDDARLRGVYSIDTDHPEYASKAENKRLDAAMRFVLLLDQWEIAISHFSGTSREPILFLADPQHAELRPFYPVIEQTGLQIEYATDNWLWKLEAITRNGFTLPSHFLSSLQSAMPSRYSAAVAGFEVSLPPLFNPDYDYSLLTEYLWDQRRGEALANDLFIGLRIGFNDLQGSELLLGSILDLDRQEYLTFIEHSYRNNNNGKIDLTVRLFDAPGNASSRELETDFFELHNDDYIALSYTQYF
;
A
#
# COMPACT_ATOMS: atom_id res chain seq x y z
N MET A 1 -26.93 -7.55 29.33
CA MET A 1 -28.29 -8.05 29.14
C MET A 1 -28.56 -8.10 27.65
N THR A 2 -28.37 -9.31 27.10
CA THR A 2 -28.98 -9.94 25.93
C THR A 2 -29.51 -9.04 24.81
N ILE A 3 -28.83 -9.05 23.64
CA ILE A 3 -29.43 -9.12 22.29
C ILE A 3 -28.27 -9.41 21.31
N PHE A 4 -28.11 -10.66 20.90
CA PHE A 4 -27.49 -11.05 19.64
C PHE A 4 -27.91 -12.49 19.33
N THR A 5 -29.10 -12.63 18.78
CA THR A 5 -29.57 -13.87 18.16
C THR A 5 -30.41 -13.49 16.95
N GLY A 6 -29.97 -13.86 15.77
CA GLY A 6 -30.82 -13.77 14.59
C GLY A 6 -30.07 -13.61 13.28
N LEU A 7 -29.09 -14.47 12.95
CA LEU A 7 -28.71 -14.64 11.55
C LEU A 7 -29.57 -15.75 10.96
N LEU A 8 -30.59 -15.35 10.19
CA LEU A 8 -31.46 -16.22 9.42
C LEU A 8 -30.65 -17.07 8.46
N LEU A 9 -30.56 -18.36 8.73
CA LEU A 9 -30.24 -19.40 7.75
C LEU A 9 -31.44 -19.55 6.80
N CYS A 10 -31.43 -18.82 5.68
CA CYS A 10 -32.29 -19.17 4.54
C CYS A 10 -31.76 -20.46 3.93
N GLY A 11 -32.36 -21.58 4.31
CA GLY A 11 -32.18 -22.85 3.65
C GLY A 11 -32.80 -22.80 2.27
N PHE A 12 -31.97 -22.65 1.23
CA PHE A 12 -32.39 -22.94 -0.14
C PHE A 12 -32.45 -24.45 -0.33
N ALA A 13 -33.65 -24.98 -0.48
CA ALA A 13 -33.86 -26.33 -0.99
C ALA A 13 -33.45 -26.34 -2.45
N ILE A 14 -32.27 -26.89 -2.76
CA ILE A 14 -31.79 -27.09 -4.14
C ILE A 14 -32.41 -28.38 -4.65
N SER A 15 -33.35 -28.25 -5.59
CA SER A 15 -33.82 -29.35 -6.41
C SER A 15 -32.68 -29.82 -7.34
N ASN A 16 -32.38 -31.12 -7.31
CA ASN A 16 -31.40 -31.81 -8.15
C ASN A 16 -31.67 -31.57 -9.64
N THR A 17 -30.88 -30.69 -10.25
CA THR A 17 -30.60 -30.73 -11.68
C THR A 17 -29.28 -30.00 -11.94
N TYR A 18 -28.24 -30.76 -12.32
CA TYR A 18 -26.85 -30.35 -12.58
C TYR A 18 -26.13 -29.79 -11.31
N ALA A 19 -25.40 -30.66 -10.67
CA ALA A 19 -24.52 -30.29 -9.57
C ALA A 19 -23.35 -29.44 -10.12
N ALA A 20 -23.54 -28.12 -10.16
CA ALA A 20 -22.42 -27.20 -10.27
C ALA A 20 -21.45 -27.54 -9.11
N LYS A 21 -20.21 -27.92 -9.44
CA LYS A 21 -19.22 -28.22 -8.41
C LYS A 21 -18.83 -26.89 -7.75
N PHE A 22 -19.44 -26.60 -6.61
CA PHE A 22 -19.05 -25.48 -5.76
C PHE A 22 -17.85 -25.91 -4.93
N GLN A 23 -16.86 -25.03 -4.88
CA GLN A 23 -15.73 -25.17 -3.98
C GLN A 23 -15.72 -23.97 -3.04
N LEU A 24 -15.74 -24.26 -1.74
CA LEU A 24 -15.62 -23.25 -0.69
C LEU A 24 -14.19 -23.32 -0.11
N GLU A 25 -13.48 -22.24 -0.21
CA GLU A 25 -12.21 -22.02 0.49
C GLU A 25 -12.46 -21.10 1.68
N LYS A 26 -11.86 -21.46 2.82
CA LYS A 26 -11.97 -20.66 4.04
C LYS A 26 -10.58 -20.58 4.67
N ARG A 27 -10.10 -19.36 4.89
CA ARG A 27 -8.90 -19.08 5.66
C ARG A 27 -9.20 -17.95 6.63
N GLN A 28 -8.75 -18.10 7.85
CA GLN A 28 -8.87 -17.07 8.88
C GLN A 28 -7.55 -16.92 9.60
N SER A 29 -7.30 -15.73 10.14
CA SER A 29 -6.15 -15.50 10.99
C SER A 29 -6.47 -14.53 12.11
N ILE A 30 -5.74 -14.69 13.21
CA ILE A 30 -5.70 -13.75 14.33
C ILE A 30 -4.23 -13.33 14.48
N GLY A 31 -3.98 -12.03 14.41
CA GLY A 31 -2.67 -11.41 14.61
C GLY A 31 -2.64 -10.58 15.88
N LEU A 32 -1.52 -10.64 16.56
CA LEU A 32 -1.16 -9.73 17.65
C LEU A 32 0.10 -8.99 17.21
N GLU A 33 0.08 -7.68 17.28
CA GLU A 33 1.23 -6.83 17.01
C GLU A 33 1.53 -6.01 18.25
N PHE A 34 2.82 -5.86 18.54
CA PHE A 34 3.32 -5.01 19.59
C PHE A 34 4.47 -4.16 19.05
N LYS A 35 4.37 -2.83 19.22
CA LYS A 35 5.43 -1.86 18.88
C LYS A 35 5.99 -1.25 20.16
N GLN A 36 7.31 -1.15 20.23
CA GLN A 36 8.04 -0.47 21.29
C GLN A 36 8.90 0.62 20.66
N PHE A 37 8.65 1.87 21.05
CA PHE A 37 9.44 3.02 20.64
C PHE A 37 10.64 3.20 21.58
N ALA A 38 11.79 3.55 21.00
CA ALA A 38 13.06 3.66 21.73
C ALA A 38 13.11 4.95 22.58
N HIS A 39 12.46 6.01 22.12
CA HIS A 39 12.52 7.33 22.75
C HIS A 39 11.14 7.78 23.20
N SER A 40 11.09 8.67 24.21
CA SER A 40 9.86 9.35 24.60
C SER A 40 9.55 10.48 23.62
N SER A 41 8.28 10.62 23.23
CA SER A 41 7.84 11.77 22.42
C SER A 41 7.59 12.97 23.31
N PRO A 42 7.91 14.20 22.86
CA PRO A 42 7.54 15.42 23.57
C PRO A 42 6.03 15.67 23.63
N SER A 43 5.27 15.13 22.67
CA SER A 43 3.84 15.41 22.47
C SER A 43 2.93 14.24 22.80
N ILE A 44 3.45 13.00 22.94
CA ILE A 44 2.67 11.77 23.12
C ILE A 44 3.19 10.98 24.32
N ASP A 45 2.31 10.69 25.28
CA ASP A 45 2.66 10.13 26.59
C ASP A 45 2.70 8.59 26.61
N HIS A 46 3.07 7.95 25.49
CA HIS A 46 3.26 6.51 25.47
C HIS A 46 4.40 6.09 24.54
N ASN A 47 5.09 5.01 24.92
CA ASN A 47 6.18 4.41 24.15
C ASN A 47 5.84 3.00 23.64
N GLN A 48 4.62 2.56 23.79
CA GLN A 48 4.15 1.24 23.42
C GLN A 48 2.84 1.36 22.68
N ASP A 49 2.69 0.51 21.67
CA ASP A 49 1.46 0.38 20.92
C ASP A 49 1.18 -1.10 20.65
N GLY A 50 -0.09 -1.50 20.66
CA GLY A 50 -0.50 -2.86 20.42
C GLY A 50 -1.75 -2.96 19.58
N SER A 51 -1.74 -3.92 18.63
CA SER A 51 -2.90 -4.20 17.78
C SER A 51 -3.34 -5.66 17.91
N LEU A 52 -4.66 -5.86 17.89
CA LEU A 52 -5.30 -7.15 17.67
C LEU A 52 -5.98 -7.11 16.31
N ILE A 53 -5.64 -8.06 15.43
CA ILE A 53 -6.11 -8.09 14.05
C ILE A 53 -6.78 -9.44 13.78
N TRP A 54 -8.02 -9.42 13.34
CA TRP A 54 -8.68 -10.58 12.76
C TRP A 54 -8.88 -10.37 11.27
N GLN A 55 -8.55 -11.38 10.46
CA GLN A 55 -8.78 -11.38 9.03
C GLN A 55 -9.46 -12.68 8.60
N GLY A 56 -10.41 -12.54 7.69
CA GLY A 56 -11.03 -13.65 7.00
C GLY A 56 -10.76 -13.59 5.50
N ASN A 57 -10.67 -14.75 4.86
CA ASN A 57 -10.68 -14.87 3.41
C ASN A 57 -11.58 -16.06 3.05
N TYR A 58 -12.69 -15.77 2.40
CA TYR A 58 -13.71 -16.74 2.00
C TYR A 58 -13.88 -16.65 0.49
N GLY A 59 -13.55 -17.73 -0.20
CA GLY A 59 -13.73 -17.89 -1.64
C GLY A 59 -14.81 -18.91 -1.94
N LEU A 60 -15.84 -18.53 -2.68
CA LEU A 60 -16.82 -19.46 -3.25
C LEU A 60 -16.66 -19.46 -4.76
N SER A 61 -16.19 -20.57 -5.30
CA SER A 61 -16.00 -20.73 -6.75
C SER A 61 -16.95 -21.78 -7.30
N TRP A 62 -17.34 -21.61 -8.58
CA TRP A 62 -18.16 -22.60 -9.28
C TRP A 62 -17.78 -22.71 -10.75
N GLN A 63 -17.94 -23.92 -11.26
CA GLN A 63 -17.53 -24.31 -12.61
C GLN A 63 -18.71 -24.16 -13.58
N ASN A 64 -18.38 -23.97 -14.87
CA ASN A 64 -19.33 -24.08 -15.96
C ASN A 64 -19.66 -25.54 -16.29
N ASP A 65 -20.56 -25.78 -17.27
CA ASP A 65 -20.95 -27.10 -17.70
C ASP A 65 -19.81 -27.96 -18.25
N ARG A 66 -18.67 -27.33 -18.59
CA ARG A 66 -17.45 -28.00 -19.07
C ARG A 66 -16.48 -28.37 -17.95
N GLY A 67 -16.83 -28.05 -16.68
CA GLY A 67 -15.98 -28.29 -15.53
C GLY A 67 -14.84 -27.29 -15.35
N GLN A 68 -14.87 -26.16 -16.08
CA GLN A 68 -13.89 -25.09 -15.94
C GLN A 68 -14.37 -24.07 -14.92
N LEU A 69 -13.45 -23.49 -14.14
CA LEU A 69 -13.76 -22.39 -13.23
C LEU A 69 -14.34 -21.22 -14.04
N ALA A 70 -15.53 -20.76 -13.65
CA ALA A 70 -16.26 -19.75 -14.41
C ALA A 70 -16.60 -18.51 -13.58
N ASN A 71 -16.72 -18.69 -12.27
CA ASN A 71 -17.05 -17.60 -11.37
C ASN A 71 -16.42 -17.82 -10.00
N GLU A 72 -16.14 -16.70 -9.34
CA GLU A 72 -15.62 -16.66 -7.97
C GLU A 72 -16.26 -15.50 -7.21
N LEU A 73 -16.69 -15.74 -5.99
CA LEU A 73 -17.07 -14.73 -5.02
C LEU A 73 -16.03 -14.73 -3.91
N THR A 74 -15.38 -13.57 -3.69
CA THR A 74 -14.37 -13.40 -2.64
C THR A 74 -14.88 -12.44 -1.59
N ILE A 75 -14.78 -12.82 -0.31
CA ILE A 75 -15.12 -11.98 0.84
C ILE A 75 -13.92 -12.00 1.79
N ALA A 76 -13.25 -10.87 1.95
CA ALA A 76 -12.06 -10.73 2.79
C ALA A 76 -12.23 -9.58 3.81
N PRO A 77 -12.97 -9.80 4.90
CA PRO A 77 -13.12 -8.83 5.98
C PRO A 77 -11.85 -8.73 6.82
N ILE A 78 -11.63 -7.54 7.38
CA ILE A 78 -10.60 -7.25 8.37
C ILE A 78 -11.21 -6.49 9.54
N ILE A 79 -10.83 -6.87 10.75
CA ILE A 79 -11.12 -6.14 11.99
C ILE A 79 -9.77 -5.90 12.67
N ARG A 80 -9.44 -4.64 12.92
CA ARG A 80 -8.25 -4.23 13.67
C ARG A 80 -8.71 -3.41 14.88
N TYR A 81 -8.20 -3.74 16.03
CA TYR A 81 -8.28 -2.93 17.23
C TYR A 81 -6.85 -2.50 17.60
N ASN A 82 -6.64 -1.22 17.81
CA ASN A 82 -5.38 -0.66 18.29
C ASN A 82 -5.57 -0.06 19.67
N SER A 83 -4.55 -0.16 20.53
CA SER A 83 -4.64 0.22 21.94
C SER A 83 -4.47 1.72 22.17
N GLN A 84 -3.84 2.44 21.26
CA GLN A 84 -3.47 3.84 21.38
C GLN A 84 -4.15 4.71 20.32
N ASP A 85 -4.04 4.33 19.06
CA ASP A 85 -4.57 5.10 17.94
C ASP A 85 -5.96 4.60 17.52
N HIS A 86 -6.98 5.46 17.73
CA HIS A 86 -8.35 5.16 17.32
C HIS A 86 -8.50 5.04 15.81
N GLU A 87 -7.80 5.87 15.02
CA GLU A 87 -7.88 5.86 13.55
C GLU A 87 -7.29 4.59 12.95
N ARG A 88 -6.38 3.94 13.66
CA ARG A 88 -5.83 2.63 13.31
C ARG A 88 -6.81 1.49 13.56
N SER A 89 -7.82 1.70 14.42
CA SER A 89 -8.88 0.72 14.71
C SER A 89 -9.96 0.76 13.63
N LYS A 90 -10.23 -0.36 12.96
CA LYS A 90 -11.18 -0.38 11.85
C LYS A 90 -11.89 -1.71 11.66
N VAL A 91 -13.05 -1.64 11.01
CA VAL A 91 -13.76 -2.77 10.39
C VAL A 91 -13.90 -2.46 8.91
N ASP A 92 -13.32 -3.29 8.05
CA ASP A 92 -13.26 -3.03 6.60
C ASP A 92 -13.30 -4.33 5.80
N PHE A 93 -13.34 -4.20 4.47
CA PHE A 93 -13.18 -5.28 3.51
C PHE A 93 -11.96 -5.01 2.62
N LYS A 94 -10.95 -5.88 2.68
CA LYS A 94 -9.88 -5.90 1.67
C LYS A 94 -10.41 -6.35 0.31
N SER A 95 -11.39 -7.28 0.32
CA SER A 95 -12.14 -7.70 -0.88
C SER A 95 -13.57 -8.06 -0.53
N LEU A 96 -14.50 -7.62 -1.34
CA LEU A 96 -15.90 -8.06 -1.43
C LEU A 96 -16.28 -8.03 -2.90
N SER A 97 -15.95 -9.07 -3.64
CA SER A 97 -15.98 -9.02 -5.09
C SER A 97 -16.45 -10.31 -5.74
N TRP A 98 -17.06 -10.17 -6.90
CA TRP A 98 -17.39 -11.23 -7.81
C TRP A 98 -16.53 -11.15 -9.05
N THR A 99 -16.00 -12.29 -9.49
CA THR A 99 -15.20 -12.44 -10.69
C THR A 99 -15.88 -13.43 -11.62
N LYS A 100 -16.12 -13.02 -12.87
CA LYS A 100 -16.46 -13.91 -13.96
C LYS A 100 -15.21 -14.21 -14.76
N ILE A 101 -14.93 -15.49 -15.01
CA ILE A 101 -13.74 -15.99 -15.68
C ILE A 101 -14.15 -16.66 -16.98
N GLU A 102 -13.57 -16.19 -18.08
CA GLU A 102 -13.69 -16.79 -19.42
C GLU A 102 -12.29 -17.11 -19.96
N THR A 103 -12.21 -17.74 -21.12
CA THR A 103 -10.92 -18.23 -21.66
C THR A 103 -9.88 -17.12 -21.83
N ASN A 104 -10.29 -15.95 -22.30
CA ASN A 104 -9.39 -14.85 -22.69
C ASN A 104 -9.70 -13.54 -21.95
N TRP A 105 -10.68 -13.53 -21.06
CA TRP A 105 -11.02 -12.33 -20.32
C TRP A 105 -11.66 -12.64 -18.96
N GLU A 106 -11.55 -11.69 -18.08
CA GLU A 106 -12.18 -11.69 -16.78
C GLU A 106 -12.93 -10.38 -16.55
N LEU A 107 -14.07 -10.48 -15.88
CA LEU A 107 -14.80 -9.32 -15.36
C LEU A 107 -14.86 -9.44 -13.84
N ARG A 108 -14.29 -8.45 -13.17
CA ARG A 108 -14.20 -8.39 -11.71
C ARG A 108 -14.97 -7.17 -11.23
N THR A 109 -15.88 -7.34 -10.30
CA THR A 109 -16.69 -6.22 -9.79
C THR A 109 -16.87 -6.31 -8.28
N GLY A 110 -16.88 -5.17 -7.61
CA GLY A 110 -17.00 -5.04 -6.17
C GLY A 110 -15.84 -4.29 -5.52
N ILE A 111 -15.61 -4.53 -4.24
CA ILE A 111 -14.47 -3.95 -3.49
C ILE A 111 -13.26 -4.85 -3.69
N ARG A 112 -12.11 -4.28 -4.09
CA ARG A 112 -10.86 -5.01 -4.32
C ARG A 112 -9.65 -4.16 -3.99
N THR A 113 -8.54 -4.82 -3.66
CA THR A 113 -7.19 -4.25 -3.73
C THR A 113 -6.48 -4.75 -4.98
N ILE A 114 -5.79 -3.85 -5.68
CA ILE A 114 -4.95 -4.13 -6.84
C ILE A 114 -3.57 -3.57 -6.51
N SER A 115 -2.51 -4.26 -6.93
CA SER A 115 -1.15 -3.77 -6.81
C SER A 115 -0.50 -3.73 -8.19
N TRP A 116 0.03 -2.56 -8.56
CA TRP A 116 0.85 -2.33 -9.75
C TRP A 116 2.27 -1.99 -9.33
N ARG A 117 2.90 -2.89 -8.57
CA ARG A 117 4.22 -2.68 -7.96
C ARG A 117 5.30 -3.39 -8.76
N THR A 118 6.46 -2.74 -8.87
CA THR A 118 7.66 -3.28 -9.51
C THR A 118 8.90 -3.06 -8.63
N THR A 119 9.00 -1.89 -8.03
CA THR A 119 10.12 -1.45 -7.19
C THR A 119 9.91 -1.77 -5.71
N GLU A 120 10.97 -1.73 -4.92
CA GLU A 120 10.98 -2.07 -3.49
C GLU A 120 10.74 -0.84 -2.61
N ALA A 121 11.51 0.22 -2.82
CA ALA A 121 11.49 1.38 -1.93
C ALA A 121 10.22 2.23 -2.08
N VAL A 122 9.78 2.49 -3.30
CA VAL A 122 8.60 3.32 -3.60
C VAL A 122 7.92 2.83 -4.86
N ASN A 123 6.60 2.83 -4.88
CA ASN A 123 5.79 2.40 -6.02
C ASN A 123 5.03 3.60 -6.63
N LEU A 124 5.61 4.22 -7.66
CA LEU A 124 5.06 5.42 -8.28
C LEU A 124 3.80 5.17 -9.11
N VAL A 125 3.70 3.99 -9.72
CA VAL A 125 2.61 3.64 -10.64
C VAL A 125 1.37 3.14 -9.91
N ASP A 126 1.52 2.64 -8.66
CA ASP A 126 0.46 2.01 -7.87
C ASP A 126 -0.53 3.04 -7.28
N ILE A 127 -1.49 3.49 -8.11
CA ILE A 127 -2.41 4.60 -7.81
C ILE A 127 -3.89 4.17 -7.71
N ILE A 128 -4.22 2.90 -7.84
CA ILE A 128 -5.63 2.49 -7.90
C ILE A 128 -6.28 2.56 -6.51
N ASN A 129 -5.63 1.98 -5.52
CA ASN A 129 -6.13 1.91 -4.15
C ASN A 129 -5.56 3.03 -3.29
N GLN A 130 -6.36 3.53 -2.37
CA GLN A 130 -5.92 4.46 -1.35
C GLN A 130 -5.08 3.75 -0.30
N ALA A 131 -4.07 4.42 0.25
CA ALA A 131 -3.27 3.92 1.36
C ALA A 131 -3.96 4.12 2.71
N ASP A 132 -3.68 3.21 3.64
CA ASP A 132 -3.97 3.33 5.07
C ASP A 132 -2.69 3.77 5.79
N ALA A 133 -2.42 5.07 5.83
CA ALA A 133 -1.21 5.61 6.46
C ALA A 133 -1.21 5.46 7.99
N SER A 134 -2.33 5.07 8.61
CA SER A 134 -2.36 4.72 10.04
C SER A 134 -1.73 3.35 10.32
N ALA A 135 -1.56 2.50 9.30
CA ALA A 135 -1.03 1.15 9.48
C ALA A 135 0.49 1.15 9.66
N ASP A 136 1.21 1.75 8.72
CA ASP A 136 2.66 1.99 8.77
C ASP A 136 3.03 3.15 7.83
N ILE A 137 4.29 3.56 7.84
CA ILE A 137 4.83 4.68 7.07
C ILE A 137 5.13 4.34 5.60
N ASP A 138 5.14 3.06 5.24
CA ASP A 138 5.53 2.56 3.91
C ASP A 138 4.41 2.60 2.86
N ASP A 139 3.19 3.03 3.25
CA ASP A 139 2.00 3.05 2.39
C ASP A 139 1.66 1.69 1.73
N GLU A 140 2.13 0.57 2.28
CA GLU A 140 1.89 -0.76 1.75
C GLU A 140 0.47 -1.28 2.03
N ASP A 141 -0.10 -0.90 3.19
CA ASP A 141 -1.47 -1.26 3.54
C ASP A 141 -2.46 -0.45 2.69
N LYS A 142 -3.10 -1.12 1.73
CA LYS A 142 -4.08 -0.50 0.83
C LYS A 142 -5.51 -0.78 1.27
N LEU A 143 -6.36 0.24 1.13
CA LEU A 143 -7.80 0.14 1.35
C LEU A 143 -8.49 -0.50 0.15
N GLY A 144 -9.48 -1.35 0.39
CA GLY A 144 -10.29 -1.91 -0.68
C GLY A 144 -11.05 -0.82 -1.45
N GLN A 145 -10.96 -0.79 -2.77
CA GLN A 145 -11.57 0.19 -3.66
C GLN A 145 -12.73 -0.45 -4.42
N ALA A 146 -13.90 0.21 -4.44
CA ALA A 146 -15.02 -0.19 -5.28
C ALA A 146 -14.66 -0.02 -6.76
N MET A 147 -14.84 -1.08 -7.57
CA MET A 147 -14.46 -1.05 -8.97
C MET A 147 -15.25 -2.02 -9.84
N VAL A 148 -15.28 -1.71 -11.13
CA VAL A 148 -15.53 -2.64 -12.21
C VAL A 148 -14.24 -2.73 -13.01
N ASN A 149 -13.67 -3.94 -13.07
CA ASN A 149 -12.40 -4.21 -13.70
C ASN A 149 -12.58 -5.27 -14.77
N TRP A 150 -12.26 -4.95 -16.01
CA TRP A 150 -12.25 -5.88 -17.12
C TRP A 150 -10.83 -6.13 -17.58
N VAL A 151 -10.43 -7.39 -17.63
CA VAL A 151 -9.08 -7.82 -18.00
C VAL A 151 -9.16 -8.73 -19.21
N TRP A 152 -8.42 -8.41 -20.25
CA TRP A 152 -8.17 -9.31 -21.37
C TRP A 152 -6.78 -9.93 -21.21
N LEU A 153 -6.73 -11.25 -21.35
CA LEU A 153 -5.54 -12.07 -21.15
C LEU A 153 -5.14 -12.80 -22.44
N ASN A 154 -3.86 -12.76 -22.74
CA ASN A 154 -3.22 -13.52 -23.82
C ASN A 154 -1.85 -14.00 -23.34
N ASP A 155 -1.24 -14.97 -24.00
CA ASP A 155 0.07 -15.51 -23.62
C ASP A 155 1.20 -14.47 -23.64
N HIS A 156 1.06 -13.39 -24.43
CA HIS A 156 2.09 -12.37 -24.61
C HIS A 156 1.72 -11.00 -24.05
N PHE A 157 0.46 -10.78 -23.74
CA PHE A 157 0.03 -9.49 -23.17
C PHE A 157 -1.22 -9.61 -22.33
N SER A 158 -1.41 -8.64 -21.45
CA SER A 158 -2.69 -8.38 -20.80
C SER A 158 -3.12 -6.92 -21.00
N PHE A 159 -4.42 -6.69 -21.04
CA PHE A 159 -5.01 -5.37 -21.10
C PHE A 159 -6.11 -5.25 -20.06
N GLU A 160 -6.04 -4.21 -19.24
CA GLU A 160 -6.90 -3.98 -18.11
C GLU A 160 -7.61 -2.62 -18.23
N LEU A 161 -8.91 -2.61 -17.98
CA LEU A 161 -9.73 -1.41 -17.88
C LEU A 161 -10.42 -1.37 -16.52
N LEU A 162 -10.38 -0.22 -15.86
CA LEU A 162 -10.99 -0.01 -14.56
C LEU A 162 -11.93 1.19 -14.59
N ALA A 163 -13.10 1.03 -13.98
CA ALA A 163 -14.01 2.09 -13.61
C ALA A 163 -14.15 2.09 -12.08
N LEU A 164 -13.91 3.22 -11.43
CA LEU A 164 -13.82 3.39 -9.98
C LEU A 164 -14.92 4.39 -9.55
N PRO A 165 -16.13 3.91 -9.23
CA PRO A 165 -17.30 4.77 -9.05
C PRO A 165 -17.30 5.59 -7.76
N PHE A 166 -16.50 5.22 -6.77
CA PHE A 166 -16.43 5.88 -5.47
C PHE A 166 -14.97 6.02 -5.05
N PHE A 167 -14.57 7.22 -4.70
CA PHE A 167 -13.27 7.50 -4.11
C PHE A 167 -13.28 7.17 -2.61
N ARG A 168 -12.19 6.62 -2.09
CA ARG A 168 -11.94 6.48 -0.65
C ARG A 168 -10.87 7.46 -0.22
N GLU A 169 -11.13 8.17 0.86
CA GLU A 169 -10.18 9.09 1.48
C GLU A 169 -9.05 8.31 2.17
N ARG A 170 -7.90 8.94 2.30
CA ARG A 170 -6.74 8.41 3.01
C ARG A 170 -7.04 8.36 4.50
N ILE A 171 -6.70 7.26 5.14
CA ILE A 171 -6.71 7.18 6.61
C ILE A 171 -5.34 7.67 7.08
N PHE A 172 -5.35 8.70 7.92
CA PHE A 172 -4.15 9.24 8.55
C PHE A 172 -4.00 8.71 9.97
N PRO A 173 -2.78 8.70 10.53
CA PRO A 173 -2.59 8.47 11.95
C PRO A 173 -3.36 9.49 12.79
N GLY A 174 -3.98 9.03 13.87
CA GLY A 174 -4.71 9.91 14.81
C GLY A 174 -3.80 10.77 15.67
N ASP A 175 -4.41 11.66 16.44
CA ASP A 175 -3.67 12.60 17.31
C ASP A 175 -2.84 11.89 18.41
N ASP A 176 -3.24 10.71 18.82
CA ASP A 176 -2.54 9.87 19.80
C ASP A 176 -1.51 8.92 19.15
N ALA A 177 -1.37 8.91 17.82
CA ALA A 177 -0.41 8.07 17.12
C ALA A 177 1.02 8.61 17.25
N ARG A 178 2.01 7.71 17.38
CA ARG A 178 3.45 8.08 17.39
C ARG A 178 3.98 8.39 16.00
N LEU A 179 3.58 7.61 15.00
CA LEU A 179 4.03 7.76 13.60
C LEU A 179 3.15 8.78 12.87
N ARG A 180 3.15 10.02 13.31
CA ARG A 180 2.43 11.14 12.68
C ARG A 180 3.29 12.39 12.61
N GLY A 181 2.94 13.30 11.70
CA GLY A 181 3.53 14.62 11.66
C GLY A 181 3.18 15.49 12.87
N VAL A 182 3.80 16.65 12.95
CA VAL A 182 3.62 17.62 14.06
C VAL A 182 2.19 18.17 14.12
N TYR A 183 1.53 18.30 12.97
CA TYR A 183 0.20 18.88 12.86
C TYR A 183 -0.89 17.82 12.95
N SER A 184 -2.02 18.12 13.58
CA SER A 184 -3.23 17.32 13.47
C SER A 184 -3.87 17.47 12.10
N ILE A 185 -4.59 16.43 11.64
CA ILE A 185 -5.23 16.43 10.32
C ILE A 185 -6.75 16.31 10.50
N ASP A 186 -7.49 17.35 10.07
CA ASP A 186 -8.95 17.37 10.03
C ASP A 186 -9.45 16.49 8.86
N THR A 187 -9.71 15.24 9.15
CA THR A 187 -10.25 14.28 8.19
C THR A 187 -11.77 14.33 8.04
N ASP A 188 -12.47 15.05 8.93
CA ASP A 188 -13.92 15.19 8.90
C ASP A 188 -14.41 16.18 7.83
N HIS A 189 -13.52 17.10 7.40
CA HIS A 189 -13.85 18.16 6.45
C HIS A 189 -12.90 18.17 5.23
N PRO A 190 -12.72 17.06 4.50
CA PRO A 190 -11.84 17.02 3.34
C PRO A 190 -12.35 17.93 2.22
N GLU A 191 -11.44 18.51 1.45
CA GLU A 191 -11.78 19.31 0.29
C GLU A 191 -11.48 18.57 -1.04
N TYR A 192 -12.29 18.82 -2.07
CA TYR A 192 -12.18 18.17 -3.37
C TYR A 192 -12.16 19.17 -4.51
N ALA A 193 -11.32 18.91 -5.52
CA ALA A 193 -11.38 19.67 -6.77
C ALA A 193 -12.65 19.37 -7.57
N SER A 194 -13.19 18.18 -7.46
CA SER A 194 -14.44 17.79 -8.14
C SER A 194 -15.67 18.14 -7.32
N LYS A 195 -16.69 18.74 -7.97
CA LYS A 195 -18.01 18.98 -7.36
C LYS A 195 -18.76 17.67 -7.00
N ALA A 196 -18.37 16.55 -7.57
CA ALA A 196 -18.94 15.25 -7.25
C ALA A 196 -18.29 14.63 -6.00
N GLU A 197 -17.26 15.29 -5.44
CA GLU A 197 -16.54 14.87 -4.24
C GLU A 197 -16.08 13.41 -4.35
N ASN A 198 -16.29 12.60 -3.31
CA ASN A 198 -15.96 11.18 -3.28
C ASN A 198 -16.82 10.29 -4.21
N LYS A 199 -17.85 10.86 -4.87
CA LYS A 199 -18.72 10.16 -5.84
C LYS A 199 -18.27 10.35 -7.29
N ARG A 200 -17.10 10.96 -7.51
CA ARG A 200 -16.54 11.07 -8.84
C ARG A 200 -16.25 9.68 -9.41
N LEU A 201 -16.58 9.48 -10.68
CA LEU A 201 -16.16 8.29 -11.44
C LEU A 201 -14.72 8.50 -11.91
N ASP A 202 -13.80 7.72 -11.38
CA ASP A 202 -12.42 7.65 -11.84
C ASP A 202 -12.25 6.48 -12.82
N ALA A 203 -11.23 6.53 -13.66
CA ALA A 203 -10.93 5.48 -14.63
C ALA A 203 -9.43 5.22 -14.75
N ALA A 204 -9.09 3.97 -15.04
CA ALA A 204 -7.71 3.61 -15.35
C ALA A 204 -7.65 2.53 -16.43
N MET A 205 -6.48 2.47 -17.10
CA MET A 205 -6.15 1.39 -18.01
C MET A 205 -4.68 0.99 -17.84
N ARG A 206 -4.37 -0.29 -18.06
CA ARG A 206 -3.01 -0.82 -18.06
C ARG A 206 -2.86 -1.83 -19.20
N PHE A 207 -1.76 -1.73 -19.91
CA PHE A 207 -1.33 -2.70 -20.90
C PHE A 207 0.01 -3.28 -20.46
N VAL A 208 0.12 -4.59 -20.39
CA VAL A 208 1.35 -5.32 -20.01
C VAL A 208 1.76 -6.18 -21.20
N LEU A 209 3.01 -6.07 -21.60
CA LEU A 209 3.63 -6.87 -22.66
C LEU A 209 4.69 -7.79 -22.05
N LEU A 210 4.61 -9.08 -22.34
CA LEU A 210 5.53 -10.11 -21.89
C LEU A 210 6.38 -10.59 -23.08
N LEU A 211 7.68 -10.34 -23.03
CA LEU A 211 8.63 -10.68 -24.09
C LEU A 211 9.85 -11.41 -23.50
N ASP A 212 9.85 -12.71 -23.50
CA ASP A 212 10.91 -13.56 -22.92
C ASP A 212 11.35 -13.09 -21.52
N GLN A 213 12.42 -12.29 -21.47
CA GLN A 213 13.02 -11.76 -20.25
C GLN A 213 12.48 -10.38 -19.84
N TRP A 214 11.59 -9.78 -20.64
CA TRP A 214 11.07 -8.43 -20.41
C TRP A 214 9.60 -8.48 -20.01
N GLU A 215 9.24 -7.71 -19.00
CA GLU A 215 7.88 -7.27 -18.74
C GLU A 215 7.84 -5.75 -18.90
N ILE A 216 6.97 -5.24 -19.78
CA ILE A 216 6.80 -3.81 -20.02
C ILE A 216 5.33 -3.47 -19.81
N ALA A 217 5.04 -2.56 -18.89
CA ALA A 217 3.69 -2.09 -18.67
C ALA A 217 3.57 -0.58 -18.88
N ILE A 218 2.48 -0.17 -19.53
CA ILE A 218 2.08 1.22 -19.66
C ILE A 218 0.69 1.37 -19.05
N SER A 219 0.53 2.38 -18.21
CA SER A 219 -0.73 2.68 -17.54
C SER A 219 -1.15 4.13 -17.71
N HIS A 220 -2.46 4.37 -17.61
CA HIS A 220 -3.01 5.71 -17.53
C HIS A 220 -4.16 5.73 -16.54
N PHE A 221 -4.15 6.73 -15.66
CA PHE A 221 -5.17 6.97 -14.65
C PHE A 221 -5.71 8.40 -14.81
N SER A 222 -7.04 8.55 -14.75
CA SER A 222 -7.73 9.84 -14.71
C SER A 222 -8.72 9.84 -13.55
N GLY A 223 -8.44 10.59 -12.50
CA GLY A 223 -9.22 10.49 -11.29
C GLY A 223 -8.80 11.42 -10.15
N THR A 224 -9.44 11.22 -9.01
CA THR A 224 -9.08 11.87 -7.76
C THR A 224 -7.74 11.33 -7.25
N SER A 225 -6.80 12.20 -6.90
CA SER A 225 -5.48 11.81 -6.40
C SER A 225 -5.58 10.97 -5.12
N ARG A 226 -4.76 9.92 -5.02
CA ARG A 226 -4.59 9.13 -3.76
C ARG A 226 -3.62 9.81 -2.79
N GLU A 227 -2.84 10.79 -3.28
CA GLU A 227 -1.99 11.65 -2.48
C GLU A 227 -2.71 13.00 -2.32
N PRO A 228 -3.31 13.31 -1.16
CA PRO A 228 -3.91 14.60 -0.90
C PRO A 228 -2.84 15.67 -0.66
N ILE A 229 -3.18 16.90 -0.94
CA ILE A 229 -2.38 18.07 -0.56
C ILE A 229 -2.85 18.49 0.83
N LEU A 230 -1.96 18.44 1.80
CA LEU A 230 -2.25 18.93 3.14
C LEU A 230 -2.02 20.45 3.19
N PHE A 231 -3.02 21.21 3.62
CA PHE A 231 -2.91 22.66 3.74
C PHE A 231 -3.37 23.12 5.12
N LEU A 232 -2.78 24.20 5.61
CA LEU A 232 -3.10 24.76 6.91
C LEU A 232 -4.49 25.42 6.86
N ALA A 233 -5.48 24.73 7.44
CA ALA A 233 -6.87 25.18 7.48
C ALA A 233 -7.13 26.14 8.64
N ASP A 234 -6.55 25.87 9.80
CA ASP A 234 -6.63 26.73 10.99
C ASP A 234 -5.21 27.04 11.54
N PRO A 235 -4.68 28.23 11.22
CA PRO A 235 -3.38 28.66 11.75
C PRO A 235 -3.34 28.79 13.28
N GLN A 236 -4.50 28.96 13.93
CA GLN A 236 -4.54 29.15 15.40
C GLN A 236 -4.42 27.82 16.15
N HIS A 237 -4.93 26.75 15.56
CA HIS A 237 -4.87 25.41 16.14
C HIS A 237 -3.82 24.51 15.49
N ALA A 238 -3.06 25.03 14.51
CA ALA A 238 -2.05 24.26 13.76
C ALA A 238 -2.65 22.98 13.14
N GLU A 239 -3.82 23.10 12.49
CA GLU A 239 -4.58 22.01 11.92
C GLU A 239 -4.47 22.01 10.40
N LEU A 240 -4.09 20.85 9.84
CA LEU A 240 -4.06 20.61 8.40
C LEU A 240 -5.36 20.00 7.93
N ARG A 241 -5.70 20.26 6.66
CA ARG A 241 -6.85 19.63 6.00
C ARG A 241 -6.44 19.02 4.67
N PRO A 242 -6.92 17.81 4.31
CA PRO A 242 -6.62 17.20 3.05
C PRO A 242 -7.46 17.81 1.91
N PHE A 243 -6.78 18.20 0.84
CA PHE A 243 -7.39 18.57 -0.43
C PHE A 243 -7.08 17.50 -1.46
N TYR A 244 -8.10 16.97 -2.14
CA TYR A 244 -7.99 15.93 -3.15
C TYR A 244 -8.11 16.51 -4.57
N PRO A 245 -6.98 16.75 -5.27
CA PRO A 245 -7.01 17.22 -6.66
C PRO A 245 -7.47 16.13 -7.61
N VAL A 246 -7.99 16.55 -8.78
CA VAL A 246 -8.21 15.66 -9.92
C VAL A 246 -6.95 15.64 -10.77
N ILE A 247 -6.44 14.46 -11.05
CA ILE A 247 -5.18 14.26 -11.76
C ILE A 247 -5.33 13.35 -12.98
N GLU A 248 -4.37 13.46 -13.88
CA GLU A 248 -4.09 12.48 -14.91
C GLU A 248 -2.64 12.00 -14.75
N GLN A 249 -2.47 10.69 -14.60
CA GLN A 249 -1.16 10.07 -14.48
C GLN A 249 -0.96 9.06 -15.59
N THR A 250 0.17 9.16 -16.29
CA THR A 250 0.67 8.12 -17.20
C THR A 250 1.89 7.48 -16.55
N GLY A 251 1.90 6.16 -16.48
CA GLY A 251 2.96 5.36 -15.88
C GLY A 251 3.60 4.41 -16.88
N LEU A 252 4.90 4.15 -16.69
CA LEU A 252 5.69 3.14 -17.38
C LEU A 252 6.37 2.28 -16.34
N GLN A 253 6.30 0.96 -16.52
CA GLN A 253 7.03 -0.03 -15.72
C GLN A 253 7.83 -0.93 -16.67
N ILE A 254 9.06 -1.24 -16.30
CA ILE A 254 9.92 -2.15 -17.05
C ILE A 254 10.62 -3.06 -16.05
N GLU A 255 10.51 -4.37 -16.28
CA GLU A 255 11.34 -5.37 -15.65
C GLU A 255 12.13 -6.14 -16.71
N TYR A 256 13.39 -6.39 -16.39
CA TYR A 256 14.25 -7.23 -17.21
C TYR A 256 14.99 -8.23 -16.35
N ALA A 257 14.66 -9.50 -16.52
CA ALA A 257 15.20 -10.60 -15.73
C ALA A 257 16.25 -11.39 -16.51
N THR A 258 17.38 -11.66 -15.89
CA THR A 258 18.39 -12.62 -16.34
C THR A 258 18.63 -13.67 -15.27
N ASP A 259 19.59 -14.57 -15.43
CA ASP A 259 19.87 -15.63 -14.46
C ASP A 259 20.20 -15.07 -13.04
N ASN A 260 20.86 -13.91 -12.97
CA ASN A 260 21.33 -13.35 -11.69
C ASN A 260 20.88 -11.91 -11.45
N TRP A 261 20.30 -11.22 -12.44
CA TRP A 261 19.93 -9.81 -12.34
C TRP A 261 18.46 -9.61 -12.66
N LEU A 262 17.79 -8.81 -11.84
CA LEU A 262 16.48 -8.25 -12.10
C LEU A 262 16.60 -6.74 -12.10
N TRP A 263 16.45 -6.13 -13.29
CA TRP A 263 16.42 -4.68 -13.46
C TRP A 263 14.99 -4.19 -13.39
N LYS A 264 14.78 -3.07 -12.71
CA LYS A 264 13.48 -2.50 -12.45
C LYS A 264 13.47 -1.01 -12.79
N LEU A 265 12.37 -0.55 -13.39
CA LEU A 265 12.10 0.86 -13.66
C LEU A 265 10.62 1.14 -13.47
N GLU A 266 10.30 2.14 -12.68
CA GLU A 266 9.02 2.83 -12.71
C GLU A 266 9.23 4.29 -13.08
N ALA A 267 8.34 4.85 -13.92
CA ALA A 267 8.35 6.26 -14.24
C ALA A 267 6.92 6.77 -14.43
N ILE A 268 6.64 7.97 -13.94
CA ILE A 268 5.35 8.62 -14.09
C ILE A 268 5.49 10.04 -14.64
N THR A 269 4.43 10.49 -15.31
CA THR A 269 4.14 11.91 -15.48
C THR A 269 2.72 12.16 -14.99
N ARG A 270 2.54 13.18 -14.14
CA ARG A 270 1.29 13.52 -13.50
C ARG A 270 0.94 14.99 -13.73
N ASN A 271 -0.33 15.26 -14.09
CA ASN A 271 -0.89 16.60 -14.30
C ASN A 271 -2.12 16.78 -13.42
N GLY A 272 -2.61 18.02 -13.30
CA GLY A 272 -3.93 18.30 -12.74
C GLY A 272 -3.92 18.94 -11.36
N PHE A 273 -2.75 19.30 -10.82
CA PHE A 273 -2.65 20.05 -9.58
C PHE A 273 -3.14 21.50 -9.78
N THR A 274 -4.45 21.70 -9.70
CA THR A 274 -5.03 23.04 -9.69
C THR A 274 -5.56 23.30 -8.28
N LEU A 275 -4.83 24.15 -7.55
CA LEU A 275 -5.24 24.55 -6.20
C LEU A 275 -6.38 25.57 -6.26
N PRO A 276 -7.35 25.48 -5.34
CA PRO A 276 -8.38 26.51 -5.15
C PRO A 276 -7.76 27.88 -4.85
N SER A 277 -8.48 28.96 -5.23
CA SER A 277 -7.98 30.33 -5.11
C SER A 277 -7.78 30.81 -3.66
N HIS A 278 -8.35 30.11 -2.69
CA HIS A 278 -8.15 30.44 -1.26
C HIS A 278 -6.86 29.87 -0.67
N PHE A 279 -6.16 29.01 -1.39
CA PHE A 279 -4.81 28.55 -0.98
C PHE A 279 -3.81 29.70 -1.09
N LEU A 280 -2.86 29.71 -0.15
CA LEU A 280 -1.81 30.72 -0.14
C LEU A 280 -1.03 30.72 -1.46
N SER A 281 -0.72 31.90 -1.96
CA SER A 281 0.02 32.07 -3.22
C SER A 281 1.39 31.41 -3.21
N SER A 282 2.00 31.24 -2.04
CA SER A 282 3.25 30.52 -1.82
C SER A 282 3.13 29.02 -2.17
N LEU A 283 2.05 28.38 -1.72
CA LEU A 283 1.77 26.96 -2.06
C LEU A 283 1.48 26.78 -3.55
N GLN A 284 0.74 27.70 -4.17
CA GLN A 284 0.48 27.69 -5.62
C GLN A 284 1.75 27.79 -6.45
N SER A 285 2.78 28.51 -5.95
CA SER A 285 4.06 28.66 -6.64
C SER A 285 4.99 27.48 -6.43
N ALA A 286 4.83 26.73 -5.35
CA ALA A 286 5.66 25.59 -5.00
C ALA A 286 5.23 24.29 -5.72
N MET A 287 3.94 24.17 -6.08
CA MET A 287 3.42 22.96 -6.72
C MET A 287 3.30 23.12 -8.24
N PRO A 288 4.11 22.40 -9.02
CA PRO A 288 4.00 22.43 -10.47
C PRO A 288 2.68 21.78 -10.93
N SER A 289 2.01 22.39 -11.92
CA SER A 289 0.80 21.82 -12.52
C SER A 289 1.04 20.47 -13.20
N ARG A 290 2.29 20.18 -13.51
CA ARG A 290 2.77 18.92 -14.06
C ARG A 290 4.14 18.59 -13.52
N TYR A 291 4.38 17.31 -13.18
CA TYR A 291 5.69 16.81 -12.80
C TYR A 291 5.91 15.39 -13.31
N SER A 292 7.15 14.95 -13.23
CA SER A 292 7.58 13.58 -13.51
C SER A 292 8.41 13.06 -12.36
N ALA A 293 8.30 11.74 -12.09
CA ALA A 293 9.12 11.04 -11.12
C ALA A 293 9.54 9.68 -11.71
N ALA A 294 10.64 9.13 -11.23
CA ALA A 294 11.15 7.83 -11.67
C ALA A 294 11.88 7.12 -10.52
N VAL A 295 11.78 5.81 -10.51
CA VAL A 295 12.60 4.91 -9.69
C VAL A 295 13.23 3.90 -10.61
N ALA A 296 14.55 3.73 -10.52
CA ALA A 296 15.29 2.78 -11.32
C ALA A 296 16.30 2.03 -10.45
N GLY A 297 16.37 0.72 -10.63
CA GLY A 297 17.27 -0.08 -9.82
C GLY A 297 17.47 -1.49 -10.32
N PHE A 298 18.07 -2.29 -9.46
CA PHE A 298 18.29 -3.70 -9.73
C PHE A 298 18.31 -4.52 -8.44
N GLU A 299 18.01 -5.78 -8.58
CA GLU A 299 18.32 -6.84 -7.62
C GLU A 299 19.31 -7.80 -8.27
N VAL A 300 20.39 -8.15 -7.57
CA VAL A 300 21.40 -9.08 -8.06
C VAL A 300 21.63 -10.19 -7.06
N SER A 301 21.52 -11.44 -7.52
CA SER A 301 21.88 -12.62 -6.72
C SER A 301 23.39 -12.66 -6.51
N LEU A 302 23.79 -12.77 -5.25
CA LEU A 302 25.20 -12.81 -4.84
C LEU A 302 25.64 -14.27 -4.60
N PRO A 303 26.94 -14.57 -4.73
CA PRO A 303 27.46 -15.84 -4.22
C PRO A 303 27.26 -15.91 -2.71
N PRO A 304 27.23 -17.12 -2.12
CA PRO A 304 27.10 -17.28 -0.68
C PRO A 304 28.10 -16.45 0.11
N LEU A 305 27.61 -15.60 1.04
CA LEU A 305 28.47 -14.70 1.83
C LEU A 305 28.95 -15.35 3.13
N PHE A 306 28.04 -15.98 3.88
CA PHE A 306 28.30 -16.56 5.21
C PHE A 306 27.93 -18.03 5.28
N ASN A 307 26.78 -18.42 4.76
CA ASN A 307 26.28 -19.78 4.75
C ASN A 307 25.95 -20.19 3.29
N PRO A 308 26.51 -21.32 2.79
CA PRO A 308 26.27 -21.77 1.41
C PRO A 308 24.83 -22.23 1.15
N ASP A 309 24.05 -22.49 2.19
CA ASP A 309 22.66 -22.93 2.07
C ASP A 309 21.67 -21.75 1.96
N TYR A 310 22.14 -20.49 2.10
CA TYR A 310 21.31 -19.30 2.05
C TYR A 310 21.45 -18.59 0.71
N ASP A 311 20.38 -17.98 0.25
CA ASP A 311 20.38 -17.09 -0.89
C ASP A 311 20.58 -15.65 -0.45
N TYR A 312 21.40 -14.92 -1.18
CA TYR A 312 21.71 -13.52 -0.92
C TYR A 312 21.42 -12.70 -2.15
N SER A 313 20.71 -11.57 -1.97
CA SER A 313 20.49 -10.60 -3.04
C SER A 313 20.82 -9.18 -2.55
N LEU A 314 21.55 -8.44 -3.37
CA LEU A 314 21.75 -7.01 -3.19
C LEU A 314 20.70 -6.27 -4.02
N LEU A 315 19.98 -5.35 -3.36
CA LEU A 315 19.00 -4.47 -3.96
C LEU A 315 19.54 -3.05 -3.97
N THR A 316 19.33 -2.33 -5.06
CA THR A 316 19.68 -0.92 -5.13
C THR A 316 18.69 -0.21 -6.04
N GLU A 317 18.10 0.89 -5.57
CA GLU A 317 17.16 1.71 -6.33
C GLU A 317 17.48 3.19 -6.12
N TYR A 318 17.47 3.96 -7.21
CA TYR A 318 17.58 5.41 -7.18
C TYR A 318 16.23 6.04 -7.47
N LEU A 319 15.81 6.95 -6.61
CA LEU A 319 14.54 7.65 -6.64
C LEU A 319 14.78 9.09 -7.10
N TRP A 320 13.97 9.56 -8.02
CA TRP A 320 13.99 10.92 -8.50
C TRP A 320 12.57 11.46 -8.68
N ASP A 321 12.29 12.63 -8.10
CA ASP A 321 11.06 13.38 -8.31
C ASP A 321 11.41 14.83 -8.73
N GLN A 322 10.71 15.32 -9.73
CA GLN A 322 10.91 16.70 -10.22
C GLN A 322 10.47 17.75 -9.18
N ARG A 323 9.60 17.40 -8.26
CA ARG A 323 9.18 18.27 -7.18
C ARG A 323 10.31 18.38 -6.15
N ARG A 324 10.72 19.60 -5.87
CA ARG A 324 11.71 19.85 -4.82
C ARG A 324 10.97 19.97 -3.49
N GLY A 325 11.46 19.30 -2.47
CA GLY A 325 10.89 19.35 -1.14
C GLY A 325 9.99 18.16 -0.79
N GLU A 326 9.62 17.31 -1.73
CA GLU A 326 8.96 16.04 -1.41
C GLU A 326 9.93 15.11 -0.68
N ALA A 327 9.40 14.30 0.21
CA ALA A 327 10.10 13.14 0.71
C ALA A 327 10.44 12.22 -0.47
N LEU A 328 11.58 11.58 -0.44
CA LEU A 328 12.01 10.63 -1.47
C LEU A 328 12.15 11.26 -2.89
N ALA A 329 12.64 12.51 -2.94
CA ALA A 329 12.81 13.25 -4.21
C ALA A 329 14.16 13.01 -4.90
N ASN A 330 15.22 12.72 -4.14
CA ASN A 330 16.58 12.45 -4.61
C ASN A 330 17.26 11.47 -3.65
N ASP A 331 16.85 10.20 -3.71
CA ASP A 331 17.16 9.21 -2.70
C ASP A 331 17.80 7.97 -3.30
N LEU A 332 18.59 7.30 -2.48
CA LEU A 332 19.21 6.03 -2.80
C LEU A 332 18.78 4.97 -1.79
N PHE A 333 18.08 3.96 -2.27
CA PHE A 333 17.82 2.75 -1.50
C PHE A 333 18.93 1.72 -1.75
N ILE A 334 19.43 1.11 -0.66
CA ILE A 334 20.33 -0.04 -0.69
C ILE A 334 19.80 -1.07 0.29
N GLY A 335 19.64 -2.31 -0.16
CA GLY A 335 19.14 -3.42 0.64
C GLY A 335 19.91 -4.71 0.43
N LEU A 336 19.94 -5.54 1.47
CA LEU A 336 20.43 -6.93 1.43
C LEU A 336 19.29 -7.85 1.84
N ARG A 337 18.88 -8.72 0.93
CA ARG A 337 17.89 -9.77 1.20
C ARG A 337 18.60 -11.09 1.41
N ILE A 338 18.18 -11.84 2.43
CA ILE A 338 18.70 -13.15 2.78
C ILE A 338 17.53 -14.13 2.87
N GLY A 339 17.46 -15.07 1.96
CA GLY A 339 16.57 -16.23 2.01
C GLY A 339 17.28 -17.38 2.74
N PHE A 340 16.68 -17.90 3.81
CA PHE A 340 17.32 -18.95 4.63
C PHE A 340 17.14 -20.34 4.05
N ASN A 341 16.34 -20.51 2.99
CA ASN A 341 16.05 -21.78 2.32
C ASN A 341 15.58 -22.91 3.25
N ASP A 342 14.97 -22.52 4.36
CA ASP A 342 14.37 -23.44 5.32
C ASP A 342 12.95 -23.84 4.90
N LEU A 343 12.40 -24.88 5.56
CA LEU A 343 11.03 -25.34 5.31
C LEU A 343 9.99 -24.29 5.68
N GLN A 344 10.35 -23.31 6.47
CA GLN A 344 9.53 -22.22 6.97
C GLN A 344 9.47 -21.04 6.01
N GLY A 345 10.36 -20.98 5.01
CA GLY A 345 10.46 -19.88 4.06
C GLY A 345 10.85 -18.57 4.78
N SER A 346 11.83 -18.66 5.69
CA SER A 346 12.30 -17.50 6.45
C SER A 346 13.08 -16.55 5.55
N GLU A 347 12.85 -15.25 5.74
CA GLU A 347 13.52 -14.19 4.98
C GLU A 347 13.91 -13.05 5.91
N LEU A 348 15.04 -12.40 5.61
CA LEU A 348 15.52 -11.19 6.27
C LEU A 348 15.84 -10.15 5.20
N LEU A 349 15.26 -8.96 5.32
CA LEU A 349 15.61 -7.77 4.54
C LEU A 349 16.24 -6.73 5.46
N LEU A 350 17.43 -6.29 5.11
CA LEU A 350 18.11 -5.16 5.71
C LEU A 350 18.18 -4.06 4.67
N GLY A 351 17.67 -2.87 4.96
CA GLY A 351 17.63 -1.79 3.99
C GLY A 351 17.88 -0.43 4.61
N SER A 352 18.34 0.50 3.77
CA SER A 352 18.42 1.91 4.14
C SER A 352 18.06 2.78 2.93
N ILE A 353 17.21 3.77 3.15
CA ILE A 353 16.93 4.85 2.21
C ILE A 353 17.73 6.07 2.67
N LEU A 354 18.49 6.65 1.76
CA LEU A 354 19.37 7.79 2.00
C LEU A 354 18.87 8.96 1.18
N ASP A 355 18.41 10.03 1.84
CA ASP A 355 18.15 11.31 1.19
C ASP A 355 19.50 12.00 0.87
N LEU A 356 19.79 12.16 -0.41
CA LEU A 356 21.07 12.69 -0.88
C LEU A 356 21.16 14.22 -0.78
N ASP A 357 20.04 14.90 -0.67
CA ASP A 357 19.98 16.37 -0.55
C ASP A 357 20.02 16.81 0.92
N ARG A 358 19.35 16.07 1.82
CA ARG A 358 19.16 16.46 3.22
C ARG A 358 20.05 15.69 4.20
N GLN A 359 20.66 14.57 3.75
CA GLN A 359 21.44 13.66 4.57
C GLN A 359 20.61 13.03 5.70
N GLU A 360 19.39 12.66 5.39
CA GLU A 360 18.50 11.91 6.25
C GLU A 360 18.54 10.43 5.89
N TYR A 361 18.24 9.55 6.86
CA TYR A 361 18.31 8.11 6.68
C TYR A 361 17.09 7.45 7.30
N LEU A 362 16.45 6.57 6.55
CA LEU A 362 15.54 5.57 7.09
C LEU A 362 16.21 4.20 6.94
N THR A 363 16.60 3.60 8.06
CA THR A 363 17.15 2.24 8.07
C THR A 363 16.11 1.28 8.62
N PHE A 364 15.95 0.12 7.99
CA PHE A 364 14.99 -0.87 8.42
C PHE A 364 15.53 -2.29 8.38
N ILE A 365 14.96 -3.12 9.26
CA ILE A 365 15.18 -4.56 9.33
C ILE A 365 13.81 -5.22 9.33
N GLU A 366 13.60 -6.14 8.44
CA GLU A 366 12.38 -6.94 8.37
C GLU A 366 12.75 -8.41 8.34
N HIS A 367 12.19 -9.17 9.27
CA HIS A 367 12.39 -10.61 9.33
C HIS A 367 11.05 -11.31 9.45
N SER A 368 10.85 -12.31 8.62
CA SER A 368 9.65 -13.13 8.58
C SER A 368 10.04 -14.59 8.84
N TYR A 369 9.35 -15.24 9.78
CA TYR A 369 9.55 -16.63 10.14
C TYR A 369 8.23 -17.35 10.37
N ARG A 370 8.04 -18.54 9.78
CA ARG A 370 6.91 -19.41 10.06
C ARG A 370 7.27 -20.41 11.13
N ASN A 371 6.65 -20.29 12.30
CA ASN A 371 6.88 -21.18 13.43
C ASN A 371 6.43 -22.62 13.12
N ASN A 372 5.32 -22.75 12.36
CA ASN A 372 4.76 -24.02 11.91
C ASN A 372 3.84 -23.73 10.70
N ASN A 373 3.11 -24.71 10.21
CA ASN A 373 2.19 -24.52 9.07
C ASN A 373 1.12 -23.44 9.30
N ASN A 374 0.87 -23.05 10.55
CA ASN A 374 -0.24 -22.20 10.93
C ASN A 374 0.17 -20.93 11.69
N GLY A 375 1.44 -20.75 12.04
CA GLY A 375 1.93 -19.59 12.79
C GLY A 375 3.01 -18.83 12.03
N LYS A 376 2.93 -17.50 12.00
CA LYS A 376 3.94 -16.60 11.42
C LYS A 376 4.37 -15.57 12.46
N ILE A 377 5.67 -15.33 12.56
CA ILE A 377 6.26 -14.26 13.36
C ILE A 377 6.93 -13.29 12.40
N ASP A 378 6.63 -12.00 12.55
CA ASP A 378 7.29 -10.93 11.81
C ASP A 378 7.96 -9.98 12.82
N LEU A 379 9.19 -9.60 12.54
CA LEU A 379 9.96 -8.61 13.26
C LEU A 379 10.26 -7.46 12.32
N THR A 380 9.93 -6.24 12.74
CA THR A 380 10.23 -5.01 12.01
C THR A 380 10.99 -4.06 12.92
N VAL A 381 12.06 -3.46 12.43
CA VAL A 381 12.79 -2.37 13.08
C VAL A 381 12.82 -1.19 12.11
N ARG A 382 12.53 0.00 12.59
CA ARG A 382 12.68 1.26 11.84
C ARG A 382 13.53 2.22 12.66
N LEU A 383 14.54 2.78 12.01
CA LEU A 383 15.45 3.77 12.60
C LEU A 383 15.47 5.01 11.72
N PHE A 384 15.16 6.15 12.31
CA PHE A 384 15.09 7.44 11.64
C PHE A 384 16.25 8.31 12.10
N ASP A 385 17.11 8.71 11.19
CA ASP A 385 18.22 9.62 11.48
C ASP A 385 18.15 10.86 10.58
N ALA A 386 18.11 12.02 11.22
CA ALA A 386 18.05 13.30 10.55
C ALA A 386 19.04 14.26 11.20
N PRO A 387 20.26 14.43 10.63
CA PRO A 387 21.27 15.31 11.22
C PRO A 387 20.85 16.78 11.17
N GLY A 388 20.91 17.48 12.31
CA GLY A 388 20.76 18.93 12.41
C GLY A 388 19.77 19.42 13.48
N ASN A 389 19.76 20.74 13.71
CA ASN A 389 18.86 21.38 14.68
C ASN A 389 17.55 21.80 14.01
N ALA A 390 16.43 21.53 14.67
CA ALA A 390 15.06 21.90 14.26
C ALA A 390 14.86 23.39 13.90
N SER A 391 15.74 24.27 14.37
CA SER A 391 15.62 25.73 14.21
C SER A 391 16.03 26.28 12.84
N SER A 392 16.59 25.47 11.96
CA SER A 392 17.14 25.92 10.65
C SER A 392 16.49 25.25 9.43
N ARG A 393 15.53 24.33 9.62
CA ARG A 393 14.87 23.61 8.53
C ARG A 393 13.44 24.11 8.33
N GLU A 394 13.12 24.37 7.10
CA GLU A 394 11.75 24.54 6.64
C GLU A 394 10.97 23.24 6.91
N LEU A 395 9.69 23.35 7.24
CA LEU A 395 8.75 22.34 7.73
C LEU A 395 8.44 21.20 6.71
N GLU A 396 9.45 20.59 6.10
CA GLU A 396 9.21 19.80 4.89
C GLU A 396 9.89 18.42 4.87
N THR A 397 10.27 17.81 6.02
CA THR A 397 10.97 16.54 5.98
C THR A 397 10.33 15.48 6.85
N ASP A 398 9.78 14.44 6.22
CA ASP A 398 9.07 13.36 6.90
C ASP A 398 9.96 12.57 7.86
N PHE A 399 11.23 12.33 7.51
CA PHE A 399 12.15 11.59 8.40
C PHE A 399 12.61 12.44 9.58
N PHE A 400 12.73 13.76 9.42
CA PHE A 400 13.04 14.64 10.53
C PHE A 400 11.91 14.70 11.55
N GLU A 401 10.66 14.72 11.12
CA GLU A 401 9.50 14.69 12.03
C GLU A 401 9.46 13.41 12.88
N LEU A 402 9.95 12.28 12.32
CA LEU A 402 9.97 10.97 12.95
C LEU A 402 11.30 10.61 13.66
N HIS A 403 12.27 11.54 13.79
CA HIS A 403 13.62 11.25 14.31
C HIS A 403 13.65 10.73 15.77
N ASN A 404 12.58 10.86 16.54
CA ASN A 404 12.42 10.28 17.89
C ASN A 404 11.50 9.06 17.92
N ASP A 405 11.06 8.56 16.76
CA ASP A 405 10.09 7.50 16.65
C ASP A 405 10.70 6.18 16.16
N ASP A 406 12.01 5.99 16.42
CA ASP A 406 12.65 4.68 16.28
C ASP A 406 11.86 3.61 17.00
N TYR A 407 11.58 2.50 16.33
CA TYR A 407 10.81 1.43 16.94
C TYR A 407 11.24 0.03 16.53
N ILE A 408 10.86 -0.93 17.38
CA ILE A 408 10.82 -2.36 17.11
C ILE A 408 9.37 -2.83 17.20
N ALA A 409 8.92 -3.55 16.19
CA ALA A 409 7.61 -4.19 16.19
C ALA A 409 7.77 -5.71 16.07
N LEU A 410 6.99 -6.42 16.86
CA LEU A 410 6.90 -7.88 16.80
C LEU A 410 5.43 -8.25 16.57
N SER A 411 5.16 -9.03 15.54
CA SER A 411 3.84 -9.56 15.31
C SER A 411 3.83 -11.09 15.29
N TYR A 412 2.74 -11.66 15.79
CA TYR A 412 2.44 -13.08 15.67
C TYR A 412 1.08 -13.28 15.05
N THR A 413 1.03 -14.01 13.95
CA THR A 413 -0.21 -14.35 13.24
C THR A 413 -0.47 -15.84 13.27
N GLN A 414 -1.62 -16.25 13.79
CA GLN A 414 -2.12 -17.64 13.78
C GLN A 414 -3.16 -17.81 12.68
N TYR A 415 -2.97 -18.79 11.81
CA TYR A 415 -3.88 -19.17 10.73
C TYR A 415 -4.73 -20.38 11.13
N PHE A 416 -6.00 -20.44 10.59
CA PHE A 416 -6.99 -21.50 10.87
C PHE A 416 -7.63 -22.02 9.60
#